data_bd0efa5f42655726ddc8dff8821fab07
#
_entry.id   bd0efa5f42655726ddc8dff8821fab07
#
_cell.length_a   1.000
_cell.length_b   1.000
_cell.length_c   1.000
_cell.angle_alpha   90.00
_cell.angle_beta   90.00
_cell.angle_gamma   90.00
#
_symmetry.space_group_name_H-M   'P 1'
#
loop_
_entity.id
_entity.type
_entity.pdbx_description
1 polymer ?
#
loop_
_entity_poly.entity_id
_entity_poly.type
_entity_poly.pdbx_seq_one_letter_code
_entity_poly.pdbx_strand_id
1 'polypeptide(L)'
;MKFAELTKYIPLIEQDEIGYWYVDRKHKGTREDPVQFPFVVFSEMLNHFIDDVYSLVEKYPEWELNHYGQILEENGLRWDSRSMGSAIVDDLDARCICALLVGAVRAERFCDSALMSFFKDGSIKRWLRRLAELDQ
;
A
#
# COMPACT_ATOMS: atom_id res chain seq x y z
N MET A 1 13.73 -14.29 9.95
CA MET A 1 12.57 -13.38 10.12
C MET A 1 11.67 -13.51 8.90
N LYS A 2 10.42 -13.84 9.14
CA LYS A 2 9.45 -14.14 8.07
C LYS A 2 9.10 -12.94 7.19
N PHE A 3 9.09 -11.75 7.77
CA PHE A 3 8.57 -10.56 7.09
C PHE A 3 9.63 -9.49 6.83
N ALA A 4 10.90 -9.86 6.91
CA ALA A 4 12.02 -8.93 6.71
C ALA A 4 11.96 -8.22 5.34
N GLU A 5 11.43 -8.89 4.32
CA GLU A 5 11.29 -8.32 2.97
C GLU A 5 10.38 -7.10 2.95
N LEU A 6 9.48 -6.99 3.92
CA LEU A 6 8.58 -5.85 4.06
C LEU A 6 8.99 -4.92 5.18
N THR A 7 9.36 -5.46 6.35
CA THR A 7 9.70 -4.61 7.49
C THR A 7 10.96 -3.78 7.25
N LYS A 8 11.79 -4.16 6.30
CA LYS A 8 12.95 -3.34 5.88
C LYS A 8 12.57 -1.96 5.38
N TYR A 9 11.31 -1.76 4.97
CA TYR A 9 10.85 -0.45 4.49
C TYR A 9 10.54 0.54 5.60
N ILE A 10 10.44 0.10 6.87
CA ILE A 10 10.10 0.99 7.98
C ILE A 10 11.01 2.22 8.03
N PRO A 11 12.35 2.07 8.04
CA PRO A 11 13.23 3.26 8.05
C PRO A 11 13.22 4.03 6.72
N LEU A 12 12.96 3.35 5.62
CA LEU A 12 12.99 3.97 4.29
C LEU A 12 11.80 4.89 4.04
N ILE A 13 10.66 4.60 4.65
CA ILE A 13 9.43 5.38 4.46
C ILE A 13 9.62 6.84 4.90
N GLU A 14 10.41 7.08 5.94
CA GLU A 14 10.67 8.42 6.44
C GLU A 14 11.74 9.17 5.65
N GLN A 15 12.65 8.44 5.02
CA GLN A 15 13.83 9.01 4.35
C GLN A 15 13.63 9.21 2.87
N ASP A 16 12.88 8.31 2.22
CA ASP A 16 12.75 8.30 0.78
C ASP A 16 11.44 8.96 0.33
N GLU A 17 11.49 9.55 -0.85
CA GLU A 17 10.30 10.07 -1.50
C GLU A 17 9.39 8.90 -1.90
N ILE A 18 8.08 9.04 -1.64
CA ILE A 18 7.10 8.02 -1.96
C ILE A 18 6.68 8.10 -3.43
N GLY A 19 6.43 9.32 -3.90
CA GLY A 19 5.99 9.57 -5.25
C GLY A 19 5.39 10.96 -5.36
N TYR A 20 4.91 11.29 -6.55
CA TYR A 20 4.34 12.60 -6.80
C TYR A 20 3.32 12.54 -7.93
N TRP A 21 2.47 13.58 -8.01
CA TRP A 21 1.59 13.79 -9.14
C TRP A 21 2.34 14.51 -10.25
N TYR A 22 2.35 13.94 -11.45
CA TYR A 22 2.83 14.63 -12.62
C TYR A 22 1.70 15.51 -13.19
N VAL A 23 2.00 16.77 -13.39
CA VAL A 23 1.07 17.72 -14.00
C VAL A 23 1.70 18.30 -15.25
N ASP A 24 1.00 18.20 -16.38
CA ASP A 24 1.49 18.70 -17.65
C ASP A 24 1.43 20.23 -17.68
N ARG A 25 2.60 20.84 -17.75
CA ARG A 25 2.75 22.31 -17.86
C ARG A 25 3.36 22.75 -19.18
N LYS A 26 3.64 21.80 -20.07
CA LYS A 26 4.28 22.05 -21.36
C LYS A 26 3.29 22.28 -22.47
N HIS A 27 2.12 21.65 -22.40
CA HIS A 27 1.11 21.70 -23.43
C HIS A 27 0.01 22.68 -23.06
N LYS A 28 -0.59 23.30 -24.09
CA LYS A 28 -1.57 24.39 -23.88
C LYS A 28 -2.99 23.91 -23.62
N GLY A 29 -3.29 22.66 -23.91
CA GLY A 29 -4.65 22.14 -23.78
C GLY A 29 -5.53 22.44 -24.98
N THR A 30 -4.92 22.78 -26.12
CA THR A 30 -5.65 23.01 -27.36
C THR A 30 -5.75 21.72 -28.16
N ARG A 31 -6.58 21.72 -29.21
CA ARG A 31 -6.74 20.55 -30.10
C ARG A 31 -5.43 20.19 -30.78
N GLU A 32 -4.61 21.18 -31.13
CA GLU A 32 -3.31 21.00 -31.79
C GLU A 32 -2.20 20.66 -30.81
N ASP A 33 -2.39 20.99 -29.54
CA ASP A 33 -1.40 20.78 -28.49
C ASP A 33 -2.12 20.31 -27.22
N PRO A 34 -2.59 19.04 -27.22
CA PRO A 34 -3.39 18.52 -26.11
C PRO A 34 -2.58 18.38 -24.82
N VAL A 35 -3.22 18.71 -23.70
CA VAL A 35 -2.66 18.53 -22.37
C VAL A 35 -2.76 17.06 -21.96
N GLN A 36 -1.70 16.54 -21.34
CA GLN A 36 -1.72 15.22 -20.73
C GLN A 36 -2.41 15.29 -19.36
N PHE A 37 -3.32 14.34 -19.09
CA PHE A 37 -3.99 14.28 -17.80
C PHE A 37 -2.97 14.02 -16.67
N PRO A 38 -3.18 14.60 -15.48
CA PRO A 38 -2.32 14.32 -14.34
C PRO A 38 -2.28 12.82 -14.00
N PHE A 39 -1.12 12.33 -13.59
CA PHE A 39 -0.97 10.94 -13.18
C PHE A 39 0.06 10.84 -12.05
N VAL A 40 -0.02 9.74 -11.30
CA VAL A 40 0.89 9.48 -10.17
C VAL A 40 2.16 8.82 -10.68
N VAL A 41 3.31 9.32 -10.21
CA VAL A 41 4.61 8.71 -10.44
C VAL A 41 5.13 8.18 -9.11
N PHE A 42 5.36 6.88 -9.02
CA PHE A 42 5.89 6.25 -7.81
C PHE A 42 7.40 6.29 -7.79
N SER A 43 7.98 6.44 -6.60
CA SER A 43 9.41 6.31 -6.40
C SER A 43 9.85 4.87 -6.67
N GLU A 44 11.14 4.69 -6.91
CA GLU A 44 11.72 3.35 -7.08
C GLU A 44 11.47 2.48 -5.84
N MET A 45 11.63 3.07 -4.65
CA MET A 45 11.37 2.39 -3.38
C MET A 45 9.93 1.89 -3.33
N LEU A 46 8.96 2.71 -3.73
CA LEU A 46 7.54 2.32 -3.69
C LEU A 46 7.25 1.19 -4.69
N ASN A 47 7.86 1.23 -5.87
CA ASN A 47 7.70 0.17 -6.86
C ASN A 47 8.23 -1.17 -6.32
N HIS A 48 9.38 -1.14 -5.66
CA HIS A 48 9.93 -2.34 -5.01
C HIS A 48 9.01 -2.86 -3.89
N PHE A 49 8.44 -1.95 -3.11
CA PHE A 49 7.48 -2.30 -2.06
C PHE A 49 6.28 -3.04 -2.64
N ILE A 50 5.73 -2.54 -3.75
CA ILE A 50 4.60 -3.18 -4.42
C ILE A 50 4.95 -4.60 -4.84
N ASP A 51 6.13 -4.79 -5.45
CA ASP A 51 6.58 -6.11 -5.88
C ASP A 51 6.73 -7.06 -4.69
N ASP A 52 7.27 -6.57 -3.58
CA ASP A 52 7.45 -7.38 -2.37
C ASP A 52 6.10 -7.76 -1.73
N VAL A 53 5.10 -6.88 -1.80
CA VAL A 53 3.75 -7.20 -1.33
C VAL A 53 3.14 -8.32 -2.18
N TYR A 54 3.29 -8.24 -3.50
CA TYR A 54 2.78 -9.31 -4.38
C TYR A 54 3.51 -10.64 -4.13
N SER A 55 4.80 -10.59 -3.80
CA SER A 55 5.56 -11.80 -3.47
C SER A 55 5.01 -12.50 -2.24
N LEU A 56 4.45 -11.76 -1.27
CA LEU A 56 3.81 -12.36 -0.09
C LEU A 56 2.64 -13.26 -0.48
N VAL A 57 1.85 -12.85 -1.46
CA VAL A 57 0.69 -13.61 -1.92
C VAL A 57 1.11 -14.99 -2.38
N GLU A 58 2.23 -15.06 -3.10
CA GLU A 58 2.77 -16.31 -3.62
C GLU A 58 3.47 -17.13 -2.54
N LYS A 59 4.11 -16.46 -1.58
CA LYS A 59 4.87 -17.12 -0.50
C LYS A 59 3.96 -17.81 0.52
N TYR A 60 2.76 -17.27 0.74
CA TYR A 60 1.80 -17.79 1.70
C TYR A 60 0.47 -18.14 1.02
N PRO A 61 0.45 -19.12 0.11
CA PRO A 61 -0.79 -19.46 -0.61
C PRO A 61 -1.91 -19.92 0.32
N GLU A 62 -1.58 -20.50 1.46
CA GLU A 62 -2.55 -20.95 2.46
C GLU A 62 -3.31 -19.80 3.13
N TRP A 63 -2.80 -18.59 3.06
CA TRP A 63 -3.46 -17.40 3.62
C TRP A 63 -4.51 -16.79 2.69
N GLU A 64 -4.49 -17.20 1.42
CA GLU A 64 -5.45 -16.72 0.42
C GLU A 64 -5.53 -15.18 0.37
N LEU A 65 -4.37 -14.52 0.34
CA LEU A 65 -4.29 -13.06 0.41
C LEU A 65 -4.98 -12.34 -0.75
N ASN A 66 -5.25 -13.02 -1.86
CA ASN A 66 -6.05 -12.45 -2.94
C ASN A 66 -7.49 -12.19 -2.50
N HIS A 67 -7.94 -12.86 -1.45
CA HIS A 67 -9.26 -12.62 -0.85
C HIS A 67 -9.17 -11.63 0.30
N TYR A 68 -8.37 -10.61 0.13
CA TYR A 68 -8.10 -9.60 1.17
C TYR A 68 -9.36 -8.95 1.72
N GLY A 69 -10.35 -8.66 0.85
CA GLY A 69 -11.61 -8.08 1.31
C GLY A 69 -12.34 -8.95 2.31
N GLN A 70 -12.38 -10.25 2.05
CA GLN A 70 -13.01 -11.21 2.95
C GLN A 70 -12.24 -11.34 4.27
N ILE A 71 -10.90 -11.36 4.20
CA ILE A 71 -10.05 -11.42 5.39
C ILE A 71 -10.29 -10.19 6.27
N LEU A 72 -10.39 -9.02 5.67
CA LEU A 72 -10.66 -7.79 6.39
C LEU A 72 -12.03 -7.84 7.08
N GLU A 73 -13.06 -8.32 6.38
CA GLU A 73 -14.41 -8.45 6.96
C GLU A 73 -14.43 -9.41 8.15
N GLU A 74 -13.70 -10.51 8.07
CA GLU A 74 -13.59 -11.48 9.17
C GLU A 74 -12.97 -10.86 10.42
N ASN A 75 -12.23 -9.78 10.26
CA ASN A 75 -11.58 -9.05 11.36
C ASN A 75 -12.28 -7.74 11.71
N GLY A 76 -13.53 -7.56 11.24
CA GLY A 76 -14.31 -6.38 11.55
C GLY A 76 -13.93 -5.14 10.76
N LEU A 77 -13.21 -5.30 9.67
CA LEU A 77 -12.75 -4.20 8.83
C LEU A 77 -13.46 -4.23 7.47
N ARG A 78 -13.25 -3.17 6.69
CA ARG A 78 -13.75 -3.08 5.32
C ARG A 78 -12.61 -2.64 4.41
N TRP A 79 -12.74 -2.98 3.13
CA TRP A 79 -11.77 -2.53 2.12
C TRP A 79 -12.12 -1.10 1.68
N ASP A 80 -11.87 -0.15 2.56
CA ASP A 80 -11.97 1.28 2.28
C ASP A 80 -10.91 2.01 3.10
N SER A 81 -10.54 3.21 2.65
CA SER A 81 -9.44 3.95 3.27
C SER A 81 -9.72 4.32 4.73
N ARG A 82 -10.97 4.60 5.05
CA ARG A 82 -11.35 5.01 6.41
C ARG A 82 -11.22 3.84 7.39
N SER A 83 -11.79 2.69 7.03
CA SER A 83 -11.74 1.50 7.87
C SER A 83 -10.30 1.00 8.04
N MET A 84 -9.56 0.90 6.93
CA MET A 84 -8.19 0.41 6.94
C MET A 84 -7.26 1.36 7.70
N GLY A 85 -7.41 2.66 7.48
CA GLY A 85 -6.57 3.68 8.12
C GLY A 85 -6.82 3.83 9.61
N SER A 86 -8.00 3.44 10.10
CA SER A 86 -8.34 3.54 11.53
C SER A 86 -8.26 2.20 12.26
N ALA A 87 -7.80 1.14 11.60
CA ALA A 87 -7.70 -0.19 12.19
C ALA A 87 -6.79 -0.19 13.42
N ILE A 88 -7.23 -0.87 14.48
CA ILE A 88 -6.45 -1.06 15.70
C ILE A 88 -5.55 -2.28 15.48
N VAL A 89 -4.33 -2.03 15.01
CA VAL A 89 -3.44 -3.09 14.55
C VAL A 89 -2.96 -4.02 15.67
N ASP A 90 -2.99 -3.57 16.91
CA ASP A 90 -2.54 -4.38 18.04
C ASP A 90 -3.38 -5.64 18.24
N ASP A 91 -4.61 -5.63 17.73
CA ASP A 91 -5.52 -6.78 17.82
C ASP A 91 -5.48 -7.68 16.59
N LEU A 92 -4.68 -7.33 15.59
CA LEU A 92 -4.66 -8.03 14.31
C LEU A 92 -3.49 -9.00 14.21
N ASP A 93 -3.73 -10.15 13.57
CA ASP A 93 -2.68 -11.13 13.32
C ASP A 93 -1.93 -10.82 12.00
N ALA A 94 -0.86 -11.58 11.75
CA ALA A 94 -0.02 -11.36 10.57
C ALA A 94 -0.81 -11.51 9.27
N ARG A 95 -1.73 -12.46 9.20
CA ARG A 95 -2.55 -12.67 8.01
C ARG A 95 -3.38 -11.42 7.68
N CYS A 96 -4.01 -10.84 8.71
CA CYS A 96 -4.82 -9.64 8.54
C CYS A 96 -3.97 -8.43 8.14
N ILE A 97 -2.80 -8.26 8.76
CA ILE A 97 -1.87 -7.18 8.38
C ILE A 97 -1.46 -7.32 6.93
N CYS A 98 -1.14 -8.54 6.49
CA CYS A 98 -0.79 -8.77 5.08
C CYS A 98 -1.97 -8.47 4.15
N ALA A 99 -3.20 -8.77 4.58
CA ALA A 99 -4.39 -8.43 3.82
C ALA A 99 -4.57 -6.91 3.69
N LEU A 100 -4.24 -6.15 4.73
CA LEU A 100 -4.24 -4.69 4.67
C LEU A 100 -3.24 -4.19 3.62
N LEU A 101 -2.04 -4.76 3.60
CA LEU A 101 -1.01 -4.37 2.64
C LEU A 101 -1.45 -4.67 1.20
N VAL A 102 -1.97 -5.86 0.95
CA VAL A 102 -2.46 -6.24 -0.38
C VAL A 102 -3.63 -5.35 -0.78
N GLY A 103 -4.56 -5.11 0.14
CA GLY A 103 -5.71 -4.24 -0.11
C GLY A 103 -5.32 -2.82 -0.47
N ALA A 104 -4.29 -2.27 0.20
CA ALA A 104 -3.80 -0.92 -0.09
C ALA A 104 -3.17 -0.85 -1.49
N VAL A 105 -2.36 -1.84 -1.85
CA VAL A 105 -1.74 -1.91 -3.19
C VAL A 105 -2.83 -2.02 -4.27
N ARG A 106 -3.82 -2.87 -4.04
CA ARG A 106 -4.92 -3.07 -5.00
C ARG A 106 -5.82 -1.85 -5.13
N ALA A 107 -5.96 -1.05 -4.07
CA ALA A 107 -6.78 0.15 -4.09
C ALA A 107 -6.32 1.15 -5.15
N GLU A 108 -5.04 1.17 -5.47
CA GLU A 108 -4.48 2.07 -6.48
C GLU A 108 -5.08 1.84 -7.88
N ARG A 109 -5.53 0.63 -8.18
CA ARG A 109 -6.17 0.32 -9.47
C ARG A 109 -7.51 1.03 -9.65
N PHE A 110 -8.16 1.40 -8.56
CA PHE A 110 -9.50 1.98 -8.56
C PHE A 110 -9.51 3.45 -8.20
N CYS A 111 -8.45 3.93 -7.55
CA CYS A 111 -8.35 5.31 -7.12
C CYS A 111 -6.88 5.73 -7.14
N ASP A 112 -6.53 6.61 -8.08
CA ASP A 112 -5.16 7.11 -8.21
C ASP A 112 -4.72 7.77 -6.90
N SER A 113 -3.50 7.51 -6.48
CA SER A 113 -2.88 7.97 -5.24
C SER A 113 -3.43 7.34 -3.96
N ALA A 114 -4.28 6.32 -4.05
CA ALA A 114 -4.78 5.64 -2.85
C ALA A 114 -3.63 5.06 -2.03
N LEU A 115 -2.68 4.38 -2.68
CA LEU A 115 -1.53 3.79 -2.01
C LEU A 115 -0.66 4.87 -1.36
N MET A 116 -0.39 5.97 -2.07
CA MET A 116 0.38 7.09 -1.51
C MET A 116 -0.28 7.67 -0.27
N SER A 117 -1.61 7.73 -0.25
CA SER A 117 -2.35 8.22 0.91
C SER A 117 -2.11 7.37 2.14
N PHE A 118 -2.07 6.04 1.98
CA PHE A 118 -1.76 5.13 3.09
C PHE A 118 -0.34 5.31 3.61
N PHE A 119 0.60 5.66 2.74
CA PHE A 119 1.96 6.00 3.17
C PHE A 119 1.99 7.32 3.92
N LYS A 120 1.33 8.33 3.39
CA LYS A 120 1.37 9.69 3.95
C LYS A 120 0.67 9.80 5.30
N ASP A 121 -0.41 9.05 5.51
CA ASP A 121 -1.15 9.11 6.78
C ASP A 121 -0.56 8.21 7.87
N GLY A 122 0.53 7.49 7.57
CA GLY A 122 1.21 6.64 8.53
C GLY A 122 0.66 5.23 8.63
N SER A 123 -0.37 4.88 7.86
CA SER A 123 -1.00 3.55 7.94
C SER A 123 -0.02 2.42 7.61
N ILE A 124 0.69 2.54 6.47
CA ILE A 124 1.65 1.51 6.05
C ILE A 124 2.71 1.30 7.13
N LYS A 125 3.23 2.37 7.71
CA LYS A 125 4.25 2.28 8.74
C LYS A 125 3.74 1.56 9.98
N ARG A 126 2.51 1.88 10.42
CA ARG A 126 1.89 1.20 11.57
C ARG A 126 1.71 -0.28 11.31
N TRP A 127 1.24 -0.63 10.11
CA TRP A 127 1.05 -2.03 9.75
C TRP A 127 2.38 -2.79 9.73
N LEU A 128 3.41 -2.20 9.15
CA LEU A 128 4.74 -2.84 9.10
C LEU A 128 5.34 -2.99 10.49
N ARG A 129 5.15 -2.01 11.38
CA ARG A 129 5.62 -2.12 12.76
C ARG A 129 4.93 -3.27 13.50
N ARG A 130 3.63 -3.42 13.31
CA ARG A 130 2.92 -4.56 13.90
C ARG A 130 3.43 -5.88 13.34
N LEU A 131 3.69 -5.93 12.05
CA LEU A 131 4.23 -7.11 11.40
C LEU A 131 5.61 -7.48 12.00
N ALA A 132 6.44 -6.48 12.25
CA ALA A 132 7.75 -6.68 12.87
C ALA A 132 7.62 -7.24 14.30
N GLU A 133 6.63 -6.75 15.08
CA GLU A 133 6.35 -7.29 16.41
C GLU A 133 5.94 -8.76 16.35
N LEU A 134 5.11 -9.11 15.38
CA LEU A 134 4.63 -10.48 15.20
C LEU A 134 5.72 -11.44 14.70
N ASP A 135 6.76 -10.91 14.13
CA ASP A 135 7.88 -11.67 13.58
C ASP A 135 8.95 -12.06 14.62
N GLN A 136 8.76 -11.66 15.85
CA GLN A 136 9.68 -11.97 16.95
C GLN A 136 9.43 -13.36 17.51
#